data_c0eae748f936ccae8a453cfa5702373d
#
_entry.id   c0eae748f936ccae8a453cfa5702373d
#
_cell.length_a   1.000
_cell.length_b   1.000
_cell.length_c   1.000
_cell.angle_alpha   90.00
_cell.angle_beta   90.00
_cell.angle_gamma   90.00
#
_symmetry.space_group_name_H-M   'P 1'
#
loop_
_entity.id
_entity.type
_entity.pdbx_description
1 polymer ?
#
loop_
_entity_poly.entity_id
_entity_poly.type
_entity_poly.pdbx_seq_one_letter_code
_entity_poly.pdbx_strand_id
1 'polypeptide(L)'
;MYQRIFLVLSLILLSISCRSLDGSDYLSVAPTIANDSQVELGESVVRQPTVEALEIPSEVYAGDSFKVVVSSDGGLLGSIKIFGKSTPLLLVDTNLLSSVVAVPIEQPSGPVVMELSVTGINWRVEKIISMDILERSVNVDRIYRTQGMIRIATDGTSFAQEANLRQQQTKTYSTHQYRSKFMQIPVVGEVSTFFGDMRAYENDPPSNPHSGVDFATPKGTIVSASADGYVIYSATMPVRGTSVVIDHGSGIFSGYHHLSKVYSAVGTWINAGDYLGEVGSTGFSTGPHLHWEVLVYGTPTDPVQWLESGLSLTDRH
;
A
#
# COMPACT_ATOMS: atom_id res chain seq x y z
N MET A 1 33.51 0.69 37.45
CA MET A 1 34.81 0.54 36.76
C MET A 1 34.54 0.76 35.28
N TYR A 2 34.70 2.02 34.82
CA TYR A 2 34.36 2.49 33.48
C TYR A 2 35.55 2.30 32.55
N GLN A 3 35.39 1.69 31.41
CA GLN A 3 36.31 1.81 30.27
C GLN A 3 35.61 2.49 29.12
N ARG A 4 36.02 3.71 28.83
CA ARG A 4 35.72 4.50 27.64
C ARG A 4 36.63 4.07 26.51
N ILE A 5 36.09 3.69 25.38
CA ILE A 5 36.85 3.48 24.14
C ILE A 5 36.67 4.75 23.30
N PHE A 6 37.80 5.46 23.12
CA PHE A 6 37.94 6.60 22.22
C PHE A 6 38.26 6.08 20.82
N LEU A 7 37.46 6.45 19.84
CA LEU A 7 37.76 6.24 18.41
C LEU A 7 38.50 7.47 17.90
N VAL A 8 39.78 7.30 17.52
CA VAL A 8 40.62 8.36 16.94
C VAL A 8 40.42 8.37 15.43
N LEU A 9 39.86 9.45 14.89
CA LEU A 9 39.82 9.73 13.46
C LEU A 9 41.15 10.32 13.02
N SER A 10 41.93 9.61 12.21
CA SER A 10 43.17 10.14 11.58
C SER A 10 42.80 10.87 10.30
N LEU A 11 42.92 12.18 10.28
CA LEU A 11 42.97 13.01 9.09
C LEU A 11 44.34 12.89 8.44
N ILE A 12 44.40 12.38 7.22
CA ILE A 12 45.62 12.46 6.37
C ILE A 12 45.50 13.73 5.53
N LEU A 13 46.30 14.73 5.90
CA LEU A 13 46.55 15.93 5.10
C LEU A 13 47.67 15.63 4.09
N LEU A 14 47.35 15.59 2.79
CA LEU A 14 48.32 15.61 1.71
C LEU A 14 48.73 17.08 1.45
N SER A 15 49.92 17.44 1.84
CA SER A 15 50.58 18.72 1.47
C SER A 15 51.21 18.57 0.07
N ILE A 16 50.68 19.29 -0.93
CA ILE A 16 51.31 19.46 -2.23
C ILE A 16 52.33 20.62 -2.12
N SER A 17 53.59 20.27 -2.18
CA SER A 17 54.70 21.24 -2.24
C SER A 17 54.88 21.72 -3.67
N CYS A 18 54.69 23.02 -3.89
CA CYS A 18 55.03 23.71 -5.13
C CYS A 18 56.53 23.95 -5.16
N ARG A 19 57.28 23.34 -6.10
CA ARG A 19 58.65 23.76 -6.47
C ARG A 19 58.59 24.42 -7.83
N SER A 20 58.96 25.69 -7.84
CA SER A 20 59.32 26.45 -9.04
C SER A 20 60.65 25.96 -9.60
N LEU A 21 60.72 25.67 -10.88
CA LEU A 21 61.95 25.56 -11.65
C LEU A 21 61.87 26.52 -12.85
N ASP A 22 62.83 27.39 -12.85
CA ASP A 22 63.08 28.41 -13.83
C ASP A 22 63.92 27.85 -15.00
N GLY A 23 63.76 28.38 -16.19
CA GLY A 23 64.83 28.48 -17.18
C GLY A 23 64.82 27.48 -18.33
N SER A 24 64.30 27.94 -19.47
CA SER A 24 64.86 27.83 -20.82
C SER A 24 65.46 26.50 -21.31
N ASP A 25 64.75 25.87 -22.23
CA ASP A 25 65.33 25.34 -23.50
C ASP A 25 64.20 25.10 -24.49
N TYR A 26 64.12 25.99 -25.52
CA TYR A 26 63.26 25.83 -26.66
C TYR A 26 63.90 24.89 -27.66
N LEU A 27 63.41 23.65 -27.81
CA LEU A 27 63.57 22.88 -28.99
C LEU A 27 62.20 22.79 -29.71
N SER A 28 62.10 23.57 -30.78
CA SER A 28 60.96 23.51 -31.71
C SER A 28 60.99 22.21 -32.50
N VAL A 29 60.10 21.33 -32.19
CA VAL A 29 59.71 20.24 -33.07
C VAL A 29 58.28 20.49 -33.54
N ALA A 30 58.10 20.89 -34.77
CA ALA A 30 56.78 21.01 -35.38
C ALA A 30 56.16 19.60 -35.47
N PRO A 31 54.96 19.37 -34.97
CA PRO A 31 54.26 18.13 -35.25
C PRO A 31 53.71 18.19 -36.67
N THR A 32 54.12 17.25 -37.50
CA THR A 32 53.48 16.94 -38.77
C THR A 32 52.05 16.53 -38.45
N ILE A 33 51.07 17.34 -38.85
CA ILE A 33 49.66 16.98 -38.79
C ILE A 33 49.42 15.94 -39.88
N ALA A 34 49.35 14.67 -39.50
CA ALA A 34 48.77 13.65 -40.38
C ALA A 34 47.25 13.88 -40.35
N ASN A 35 46.75 14.46 -41.41
CA ASN A 35 45.32 14.43 -41.74
C ASN A 35 44.98 12.98 -42.08
N ASP A 36 44.12 12.37 -41.37
CA ASP A 36 43.05 11.48 -41.81
C ASP A 36 42.66 10.49 -40.71
N SER A 37 41.67 10.86 -39.96
CA SER A 37 40.66 9.94 -39.43
C SER A 37 39.45 10.81 -39.07
N GLN A 38 38.55 10.95 -40.01
CA GLN A 38 37.18 11.35 -39.69
C GLN A 38 36.62 10.27 -38.75
N VAL A 39 36.67 10.53 -37.46
CA VAL A 39 35.82 9.81 -36.54
C VAL A 39 34.41 10.26 -36.87
N GLU A 40 33.70 9.48 -37.66
CA GLU A 40 32.24 9.55 -37.70
C GLU A 40 31.75 9.39 -36.24
N LEU A 41 31.40 10.50 -35.63
CA LEU A 41 30.53 10.50 -34.47
C LEU A 41 29.21 9.89 -34.97
N GLY A 42 29.12 8.57 -34.84
CA GLY A 42 27.85 7.89 -35.08
C GLY A 42 26.81 8.64 -34.28
N GLU A 43 25.79 9.13 -34.98
CA GLU A 43 24.60 9.67 -34.31
C GLU A 43 24.19 8.65 -33.27
N SER A 44 24.36 8.98 -31.99
CA SER A 44 23.80 8.20 -30.93
C SER A 44 22.29 8.34 -31.09
N VAL A 45 21.68 7.33 -31.70
CA VAL A 45 20.23 7.21 -31.77
C VAL A 45 19.78 7.17 -30.29
N VAL A 46 19.37 8.32 -29.79
CA VAL A 46 18.75 8.42 -28.47
C VAL A 46 17.44 7.63 -28.57
N ARG A 47 17.54 6.34 -28.22
CA ARG A 47 16.38 5.46 -28.19
C ARG A 47 15.38 6.06 -27.20
N GLN A 48 14.19 6.42 -27.67
CA GLN A 48 13.12 6.88 -26.79
C GLN A 48 12.83 5.75 -25.79
N PRO A 49 12.74 6.05 -24.48
CA PRO A 49 12.44 5.03 -23.48
C PRO A 49 11.07 4.43 -23.77
N THR A 50 11.02 3.11 -23.79
CA THR A 50 9.75 2.39 -23.96
C THR A 50 9.12 2.21 -22.59
N VAL A 51 7.86 2.62 -22.45
CA VAL A 51 7.02 2.37 -21.27
C VAL A 51 5.73 1.71 -21.75
N GLU A 52 5.51 0.48 -21.32
CA GLU A 52 4.33 -0.32 -21.70
C GLU A 52 3.57 -0.75 -20.47
N ALA A 53 2.24 -0.56 -20.51
CA ALA A 53 1.34 -1.15 -19.51
C ALA A 53 1.10 -2.60 -19.90
N LEU A 54 1.55 -3.53 -19.06
CA LEU A 54 1.44 -4.97 -19.30
C LEU A 54 0.16 -5.57 -18.71
N GLU A 55 -0.29 -5.04 -17.58
CA GLU A 55 -1.45 -5.53 -16.85
C GLU A 55 -2.23 -4.34 -16.31
N ILE A 56 -3.37 -4.05 -16.92
CA ILE A 56 -4.35 -3.08 -16.47
C ILE A 56 -5.70 -3.60 -16.94
N PRO A 57 -6.68 -3.82 -16.06
CA PRO A 57 -8.01 -4.28 -16.46
C PRO A 57 -8.74 -3.19 -17.24
N SER A 58 -9.59 -3.59 -18.18
CA SER A 58 -10.49 -2.68 -18.90
C SER A 58 -11.68 -2.25 -18.05
N GLU A 59 -12.06 -3.08 -17.06
CA GLU A 59 -13.21 -2.87 -16.17
C GLU A 59 -12.92 -3.44 -14.77
N VAL A 60 -13.49 -2.83 -13.73
CA VAL A 60 -13.35 -3.24 -12.34
C VAL A 60 -14.57 -2.78 -11.54
N TYR A 61 -15.00 -3.56 -10.54
CA TYR A 61 -16.11 -3.16 -9.67
C TYR A 61 -15.71 -2.09 -8.65
N ALA A 62 -16.63 -1.20 -8.32
CA ALA A 62 -16.47 -0.32 -7.17
C ALA A 62 -16.19 -1.13 -5.90
N GLY A 63 -15.18 -0.71 -5.12
CA GLY A 63 -14.74 -1.41 -3.92
C GLY A 63 -13.71 -2.52 -4.14
N ASP A 64 -13.42 -2.90 -5.37
CA ASP A 64 -12.35 -3.85 -5.68
C ASP A 64 -10.97 -3.19 -5.69
N SER A 65 -9.96 -4.00 -5.84
CA SER A 65 -8.60 -3.57 -6.14
C SER A 65 -8.09 -4.31 -7.38
N PHE A 66 -7.17 -3.67 -8.09
CA PHE A 66 -6.55 -4.25 -9.28
C PHE A 66 -5.05 -3.98 -9.30
N LYS A 67 -4.33 -4.87 -9.95
CA LYS A 67 -2.89 -4.76 -10.15
C LYS A 67 -2.59 -3.94 -11.39
N VAL A 68 -1.57 -3.13 -11.32
CA VAL A 68 -0.97 -2.43 -12.46
C VAL A 68 0.46 -2.88 -12.58
N VAL A 69 0.83 -3.36 -13.78
CA VAL A 69 2.21 -3.74 -14.11
C VAL A 69 2.66 -2.95 -15.32
N VAL A 70 3.83 -2.36 -15.21
CA VAL A 70 4.42 -1.51 -16.24
C VAL A 70 5.84 -1.97 -16.52
N SER A 71 6.15 -2.31 -17.77
CA SER A 71 7.53 -2.47 -18.20
C SER A 71 8.10 -1.13 -18.65
N SER A 72 9.38 -0.89 -18.36
CA SER A 72 10.06 0.33 -18.78
C SER A 72 11.56 0.15 -18.90
N ASP A 73 12.16 0.72 -19.95
CA ASP A 73 13.61 0.71 -20.14
C ASP A 73 14.28 1.70 -19.15
N GLY A 74 14.70 1.19 -17.98
CA GLY A 74 15.38 2.00 -16.96
C GLY A 74 14.48 2.97 -16.19
N GLY A 75 13.19 2.67 -16.05
CA GLY A 75 12.30 3.39 -15.13
C GLY A 75 12.69 3.12 -13.69
N LEU A 76 12.84 4.17 -12.87
CA LEU A 76 13.25 4.08 -11.47
C LEU A 76 12.11 4.39 -10.52
N LEU A 77 11.22 5.29 -10.92
CA LEU A 77 10.09 5.76 -10.14
C LEU A 77 8.87 5.86 -11.03
N GLY A 78 7.71 5.57 -10.46
CA GLY A 78 6.45 5.76 -11.15
C GLY A 78 5.32 6.07 -10.19
N SER A 79 4.23 6.56 -10.74
CA SER A 79 2.99 6.79 -10.00
C SER A 79 1.77 6.63 -10.89
N ILE A 80 0.69 6.27 -10.25
CA ILE A 80 -0.66 6.19 -10.83
C ILE A 80 -1.50 7.22 -10.12
N LYS A 81 -2.15 8.10 -10.89
CA LYS A 81 -3.12 9.05 -10.34
C LYS A 81 -4.51 8.70 -10.86
N ILE A 82 -5.40 8.34 -9.95
CA ILE A 82 -6.80 7.98 -10.21
C ILE A 82 -7.62 8.22 -8.93
N PHE A 83 -8.91 8.46 -9.05
CA PHE A 83 -9.82 8.71 -7.91
C PHE A 83 -9.34 9.81 -6.95
N GLY A 84 -8.65 10.85 -7.50
CA GLY A 84 -8.09 11.94 -6.69
C GLY A 84 -6.89 11.57 -5.81
N LYS A 85 -6.36 10.34 -5.93
CA LYS A 85 -5.20 9.84 -5.18
C LYS A 85 -4.02 9.56 -6.11
N SER A 86 -2.82 9.65 -5.57
CA SER A 86 -1.59 9.21 -6.25
C SER A 86 -1.03 7.98 -5.53
N THR A 87 -0.89 6.89 -6.26
CA THR A 87 -0.36 5.61 -5.78
C THR A 87 1.02 5.39 -6.40
N PRO A 88 2.07 5.05 -5.63
CA PRO A 88 3.39 4.80 -6.19
C PRO A 88 3.41 3.49 -6.98
N LEU A 89 4.18 3.47 -8.06
CA LEU A 89 4.63 2.26 -8.73
C LEU A 89 5.96 1.84 -8.11
N LEU A 90 6.00 0.65 -7.55
CA LEU A 90 7.18 0.10 -6.89
C LEU A 90 8.01 -0.71 -7.90
N LEU A 91 9.32 -0.56 -7.86
CA LEU A 91 10.23 -1.36 -8.69
C LEU A 91 10.26 -2.80 -8.14
N VAL A 92 9.76 -3.74 -8.91
CA VAL A 92 9.70 -5.17 -8.55
C VAL A 92 10.70 -6.04 -9.29
N ASP A 93 11.25 -5.53 -10.40
CA ASP A 93 12.37 -6.12 -11.15
C ASP A 93 13.08 -5.01 -11.94
N THR A 94 14.21 -5.29 -12.57
CA THR A 94 15.10 -4.34 -13.26
C THR A 94 14.38 -3.37 -14.22
N ASN A 95 13.35 -3.83 -14.91
CA ASN A 95 12.55 -3.04 -15.86
C ASN A 95 11.04 -3.15 -15.59
N LEU A 96 10.66 -3.54 -14.38
CA LEU A 96 9.27 -3.82 -14.04
C LEU A 96 8.85 -3.02 -12.81
N LEU A 97 7.86 -2.17 -13.00
CA LEU A 97 7.20 -1.41 -11.94
C LEU A 97 5.80 -2.00 -11.71
N SER A 98 5.37 -2.09 -10.48
CA SER A 98 4.03 -2.60 -10.15
C SER A 98 3.41 -1.89 -8.96
N SER A 99 2.10 -1.87 -8.92
CA SER A 99 1.31 -1.41 -7.77
C SER A 99 -0.04 -2.11 -7.74
N VAL A 100 -0.68 -2.07 -6.59
CA VAL A 100 -2.11 -2.37 -6.45
C VAL A 100 -2.86 -1.06 -6.25
N VAL A 101 -3.98 -0.90 -6.95
CA VAL A 101 -4.84 0.28 -6.89
C VAL A 101 -6.19 -0.13 -6.32
N ALA A 102 -6.68 0.61 -5.32
CA ALA A 102 -8.03 0.44 -4.80
C ALA A 102 -9.03 1.31 -5.53
N VAL A 103 -10.19 0.77 -5.84
CA VAL A 103 -11.36 1.53 -6.28
C VAL A 103 -12.20 1.88 -5.05
N PRO A 104 -12.46 3.15 -4.72
CA PRO A 104 -13.37 3.49 -3.63
C PRO A 104 -14.76 2.87 -3.85
N ILE A 105 -15.37 2.37 -2.79
CA ILE A 105 -16.71 1.75 -2.89
C ILE A 105 -17.78 2.75 -3.34
N GLU A 106 -17.59 4.02 -3.03
CA GLU A 106 -18.47 5.12 -3.40
C GLU A 106 -18.23 5.63 -4.83
N GLN A 107 -17.28 5.05 -5.56
CA GLN A 107 -16.99 5.48 -6.94
C GLN A 107 -18.17 5.13 -7.85
N PRO A 108 -18.78 6.13 -8.52
CA PRO A 108 -19.85 5.86 -9.47
C PRO A 108 -19.39 4.99 -10.64
N SER A 109 -20.28 4.16 -11.16
CA SER A 109 -20.07 3.38 -12.39
C SER A 109 -19.88 4.30 -13.61
N GLY A 110 -19.11 3.81 -14.58
CA GLY A 110 -18.82 4.50 -15.84
C GLY A 110 -17.32 4.69 -16.08
N PRO A 111 -16.97 5.37 -17.18
CA PRO A 111 -15.58 5.56 -17.58
C PRO A 111 -14.81 6.45 -16.63
N VAL A 112 -13.59 6.03 -16.28
CA VAL A 112 -12.62 6.81 -15.51
C VAL A 112 -11.28 6.86 -16.24
N VAL A 113 -10.50 7.87 -15.92
CA VAL A 113 -9.18 8.09 -16.51
C VAL A 113 -8.11 7.92 -15.44
N MET A 114 -7.10 7.12 -15.76
CA MET A 114 -5.91 6.91 -14.96
C MET A 114 -4.71 7.60 -15.63
N GLU A 115 -4.00 8.44 -14.89
CA GLU A 115 -2.75 9.06 -15.31
C GLU A 115 -1.59 8.20 -14.80
N LEU A 116 -0.83 7.62 -15.71
CA LEU A 116 0.38 6.85 -15.43
C LEU A 116 1.60 7.72 -15.71
N SER A 117 2.51 7.83 -14.74
CA SER A 117 3.80 8.53 -14.90
C SER A 117 4.94 7.58 -14.53
N VAL A 118 5.96 7.51 -15.40
CA VAL A 118 7.21 6.78 -15.15
C VAL A 118 8.39 7.69 -15.42
N THR A 119 9.36 7.69 -14.52
CA THR A 119 10.56 8.54 -14.58
C THR A 119 11.82 7.68 -14.50
N GLY A 120 12.72 7.85 -15.44
CA GLY A 120 14.10 7.35 -15.43
C GLY A 120 15.10 8.48 -15.16
N ILE A 121 16.40 8.23 -15.39
CA ILE A 121 17.48 9.17 -15.03
C ILE A 121 17.31 10.54 -15.73
N ASN A 122 17.03 10.54 -17.03
CA ASN A 122 16.95 11.78 -17.83
C ASN A 122 15.67 11.84 -18.67
N TRP A 123 14.62 11.12 -18.27
CA TRP A 123 13.37 11.07 -19.02
C TRP A 123 12.17 10.86 -18.12
N ARG A 124 11.01 11.30 -18.61
CA ARG A 124 9.70 11.04 -18.01
C ARG A 124 8.70 10.75 -19.12
N VAL A 125 7.90 9.74 -18.92
CA VAL A 125 6.79 9.36 -19.80
C VAL A 125 5.50 9.43 -19.01
N GLU A 126 4.49 10.04 -19.60
CA GLU A 126 3.13 10.10 -19.07
C GLU A 126 2.17 9.43 -20.05
N LYS A 127 1.25 8.62 -19.54
CA LYS A 127 0.19 7.98 -20.32
C LYS A 127 -1.15 8.18 -19.64
N ILE A 128 -2.16 8.31 -20.46
CA ILE A 128 -3.56 8.38 -20.06
C ILE A 128 -4.23 7.07 -20.48
N ILE A 129 -4.85 6.39 -19.53
CA ILE A 129 -5.49 5.09 -19.74
C ILE A 129 -6.92 5.20 -19.25
N SER A 130 -7.88 4.79 -20.07
CA SER A 130 -9.30 4.72 -19.72
C SER A 130 -9.66 3.32 -19.29
N MET A 131 -10.53 3.22 -18.29
CA MET A 131 -11.13 1.98 -17.82
C MET A 131 -12.55 2.24 -17.34
N ASP A 132 -13.38 1.21 -17.24
CA ASP A 132 -14.76 1.35 -16.77
C ASP A 132 -14.90 0.85 -15.33
N ILE A 133 -15.62 1.62 -14.51
CA ILE A 133 -16.05 1.17 -13.19
C ILE A 133 -17.42 0.54 -13.31
N LEU A 134 -17.53 -0.68 -12.84
CA LEU A 134 -18.78 -1.43 -12.78
C LEU A 134 -19.48 -1.19 -11.44
N GLU A 135 -20.82 -1.14 -11.48
CA GLU A 135 -21.62 -1.04 -10.27
C GLU A 135 -21.57 -2.38 -9.50
N ARG A 136 -21.32 -2.29 -8.18
CA ARG A 136 -21.39 -3.44 -7.29
C ARG A 136 -22.83 -3.64 -6.81
N SER A 137 -23.35 -4.87 -6.94
CA SER A 137 -24.59 -5.26 -6.29
C SER A 137 -24.37 -5.39 -4.78
N VAL A 138 -25.16 -4.70 -3.96
CA VAL A 138 -25.05 -4.68 -2.51
C VAL A 138 -26.41 -4.92 -1.85
N ASN A 139 -26.41 -5.52 -0.66
CA ASN A 139 -27.60 -5.66 0.15
C ASN A 139 -27.81 -4.46 1.06
N VAL A 140 -28.95 -4.39 1.74
CA VAL A 140 -29.22 -3.41 2.78
C VAL A 140 -29.37 -4.13 4.11
N ASP A 141 -28.43 -3.86 5.01
CA ASP A 141 -28.41 -4.35 6.39
C ASP A 141 -29.13 -3.39 7.30
N ARG A 142 -30.26 -3.83 7.91
CA ARG A 142 -30.97 -3.00 8.87
C ARG A 142 -30.52 -3.30 10.30
N ILE A 143 -29.91 -2.33 10.92
CA ILE A 143 -29.24 -2.44 12.21
C ILE A 143 -30.03 -1.67 13.28
N TYR A 144 -30.34 -2.34 14.38
CA TYR A 144 -30.90 -1.70 15.57
C TYR A 144 -29.79 -1.45 16.57
N ARG A 145 -29.54 -0.16 16.90
CA ARG A 145 -28.43 0.24 17.75
C ARG A 145 -28.60 -0.23 19.19
N THR A 146 -27.57 -0.83 19.76
CA THR A 146 -27.44 -1.08 21.18
C THR A 146 -27.23 0.23 21.95
N GLN A 147 -27.42 0.24 23.28
CA GLN A 147 -27.11 1.39 24.13
C GLN A 147 -25.61 1.80 24.01
N GLY A 148 -24.72 0.83 23.81
CA GLY A 148 -23.30 1.08 23.55
C GLY A 148 -23.07 1.86 22.26
N MET A 149 -23.69 1.44 21.17
CA MET A 149 -23.63 2.09 19.87
C MET A 149 -24.21 3.51 19.93
N ILE A 150 -25.35 3.71 20.62
CA ILE A 150 -25.95 5.04 20.78
C ILE A 150 -24.98 5.98 21.49
N ARG A 151 -24.31 5.56 22.55
CA ARG A 151 -23.29 6.39 23.23
C ARG A 151 -22.19 6.82 22.32
N ILE A 152 -21.62 5.89 21.51
CA ILE A 152 -20.56 6.19 20.56
C ILE A 152 -21.06 7.14 19.45
N ALA A 153 -22.28 6.92 18.94
CA ALA A 153 -22.86 7.75 17.89
C ALA A 153 -23.17 9.18 18.36
N THR A 154 -23.48 9.37 19.64
CA THR A 154 -23.90 10.68 20.19
C THR A 154 -22.79 11.50 20.83
N ASP A 155 -21.57 10.95 21.01
CA ASP A 155 -20.44 11.70 21.57
C ASP A 155 -19.89 12.77 20.62
N GLY A 156 -20.24 12.71 19.32
CA GLY A 156 -19.91 13.68 18.29
C GLY A 156 -18.45 13.67 17.82
N THR A 157 -17.57 12.91 18.46
CA THR A 157 -16.11 12.91 18.17
C THR A 157 -15.55 11.56 17.77
N SER A 158 -16.11 10.46 18.24
CA SER A 158 -15.59 9.09 18.05
C SER A 158 -15.26 8.74 16.60
N PHE A 159 -16.18 9.02 15.69
CA PHE A 159 -15.96 8.71 14.26
C PHE A 159 -14.83 9.53 13.64
N ALA A 160 -14.77 10.84 13.94
CA ALA A 160 -13.71 11.72 13.42
C ALA A 160 -12.34 11.37 14.01
N GLN A 161 -12.27 11.07 15.30
CA GLN A 161 -11.05 10.63 15.96
C GLN A 161 -10.52 9.33 15.35
N GLU A 162 -11.40 8.35 15.13
CA GLU A 162 -11.02 7.09 14.53
C GLU A 162 -10.58 7.25 13.07
N ALA A 163 -11.28 8.07 12.28
CA ALA A 163 -10.89 8.35 10.90
C ALA A 163 -9.48 8.94 10.83
N ASN A 164 -9.15 9.92 11.68
CA ASN A 164 -7.81 10.49 11.79
C ASN A 164 -6.76 9.47 12.21
N LEU A 165 -7.08 8.63 13.20
CA LEU A 165 -6.18 7.56 13.67
C LEU A 165 -5.87 6.58 12.56
N ARG A 166 -6.87 6.11 11.83
CA ARG A 166 -6.71 5.17 10.71
C ARG A 166 -5.92 5.78 9.55
N GLN A 167 -6.15 7.04 9.23
CA GLN A 167 -5.35 7.75 8.24
C GLN A 167 -3.87 7.82 8.65
N GLN A 168 -3.58 8.06 9.92
CA GLN A 168 -2.21 8.08 10.43
C GLN A 168 -1.54 6.69 10.36
N GLN A 169 -2.26 5.62 10.71
CA GLN A 169 -1.75 4.25 10.67
C GLN A 169 -1.32 3.82 9.27
N THR A 170 -2.06 4.20 8.23
CA THR A 170 -1.80 3.80 6.84
C THR A 170 -0.96 4.80 6.04
N LYS A 171 -0.54 5.90 6.67
CA LYS A 171 0.30 6.93 6.03
C LYS A 171 1.73 6.44 5.78
N THR A 172 2.23 5.59 6.65
CA THR A 172 3.58 5.01 6.55
C THR A 172 3.44 3.51 6.34
N TYR A 173 4.14 2.96 5.36
CA TYR A 173 4.14 1.54 5.02
C TYR A 173 5.51 1.12 4.50
N SER A 174 5.81 -0.17 4.57
CA SER A 174 6.98 -0.73 3.90
C SER A 174 6.75 -0.81 2.39
N THR A 175 7.77 -0.47 1.61
CA THR A 175 7.76 -0.70 0.15
C THR A 175 8.04 -2.16 -0.22
N HIS A 176 8.61 -2.95 0.72
CA HIS A 176 8.81 -4.38 0.54
C HIS A 176 7.50 -5.12 0.80
N GLN A 177 7.12 -6.04 -0.09
CA GLN A 177 5.97 -6.91 0.10
C GLN A 177 6.34 -8.06 1.03
N TYR A 178 5.61 -8.21 2.11
CA TYR A 178 5.82 -9.28 3.10
C TYR A 178 4.91 -10.48 2.86
N ARG A 179 3.67 -10.24 2.47
CA ARG A 179 2.65 -11.26 2.29
C ARG A 179 2.93 -12.15 1.07
N SER A 180 2.43 -13.39 1.15
CA SER A 180 2.29 -14.29 0.01
C SER A 180 1.18 -13.81 -0.94
N LYS A 181 0.94 -14.56 -2.03
CA LYS A 181 -0.07 -14.22 -3.04
C LYS A 181 -1.48 -14.11 -2.45
N PHE A 182 -1.89 -15.09 -1.64
CA PHE A 182 -3.23 -15.16 -1.06
C PHE A 182 -3.22 -14.85 0.43
N MET A 183 -4.29 -14.21 0.91
CA MET A 183 -4.58 -14.10 2.33
C MET A 183 -5.38 -15.32 2.80
N GLN A 184 -5.23 -15.70 4.08
CA GLN A 184 -6.02 -16.74 4.72
C GLN A 184 -7.26 -16.15 5.39
N ILE A 185 -8.31 -16.95 5.51
CA ILE A 185 -9.49 -16.58 6.31
C ILE A 185 -9.06 -16.45 7.77
N PRO A 186 -9.33 -15.30 8.44
CA PRO A 186 -8.81 -15.00 9.77
C PRO A 186 -9.52 -15.72 10.92
N VAL A 187 -10.73 -16.20 10.69
CA VAL A 187 -11.58 -16.85 11.71
C VAL A 187 -12.51 -17.86 11.08
N VAL A 188 -12.82 -18.91 11.81
CA VAL A 188 -13.88 -19.85 11.43
C VAL A 188 -15.24 -19.27 11.84
N GLY A 189 -16.11 -19.01 10.88
CA GLY A 189 -17.43 -18.42 11.11
C GLY A 189 -18.18 -18.23 9.79
N GLU A 190 -19.48 -17.94 9.90
CA GLU A 190 -20.30 -17.59 8.74
C GLU A 190 -20.16 -16.10 8.42
N VAL A 191 -20.08 -15.75 7.13
CA VAL A 191 -20.14 -14.35 6.71
C VAL A 191 -21.55 -13.84 6.95
N SER A 192 -21.71 -12.86 7.83
CA SER A 192 -22.98 -12.22 8.16
C SER A 192 -23.23 -10.93 7.40
N THR A 193 -22.17 -10.18 7.05
CA THR A 193 -22.25 -8.94 6.28
C THR A 193 -21.07 -8.88 5.30
N PHE A 194 -21.34 -8.60 4.05
CA PHE A 194 -20.31 -8.48 3.02
C PHE A 194 -19.78 -7.05 2.90
N PHE A 195 -18.64 -6.92 2.27
CA PHE A 195 -18.08 -5.62 1.89
C PHE A 195 -19.05 -4.90 0.94
N GLY A 196 -19.27 -3.61 1.22
CA GLY A 196 -20.15 -2.75 0.42
C GLY A 196 -21.63 -2.81 0.82
N ASP A 197 -22.08 -3.80 1.59
CA ASP A 197 -23.46 -3.86 2.06
C ASP A 197 -23.84 -2.55 2.79
N MET A 198 -24.94 -1.95 2.39
CA MET A 198 -25.40 -0.64 2.88
C MET A 198 -26.03 -0.76 4.26
N ARG A 199 -25.55 0.01 5.22
CA ARG A 199 -26.10 0.03 6.59
C ARG A 199 -27.23 1.02 6.72
N ALA A 200 -28.38 0.55 7.18
CA ALA A 200 -29.54 1.35 7.56
C ALA A 200 -29.81 1.19 9.06
N TYR A 201 -29.84 2.30 9.79
CA TYR A 201 -30.03 2.27 11.23
C TYR A 201 -31.48 2.60 11.57
N GLU A 202 -32.14 1.75 12.39
CA GLU A 202 -33.56 1.86 12.76
C GLU A 202 -34.43 2.10 11.50
N ASN A 203 -35.04 3.28 11.39
CA ASN A 203 -35.88 3.69 10.25
C ASN A 203 -35.17 4.62 9.27
N ASP A 204 -33.86 4.89 9.47
CA ASP A 204 -33.08 5.74 8.59
C ASP A 204 -32.90 5.09 7.21
N PRO A 205 -32.73 5.88 6.14
CA PRO A 205 -32.34 5.35 4.84
C PRO A 205 -30.94 4.74 4.90
N PRO A 206 -30.60 3.79 4.00
CA PRO A 206 -29.24 3.27 3.87
C PRO A 206 -28.24 4.41 3.59
N SER A 207 -27.12 4.42 4.32
CA SER A 207 -26.21 5.57 4.26
C SER A 207 -24.74 5.20 4.09
N ASN A 208 -24.23 4.23 4.84
CA ASN A 208 -22.80 3.94 4.87
C ASN A 208 -22.52 2.52 4.36
N PRO A 209 -21.69 2.34 3.35
CA PRO A 209 -21.26 1.03 2.91
C PRO A 209 -20.38 0.37 3.98
N HIS A 210 -20.49 -0.93 4.12
CA HIS A 210 -19.64 -1.75 4.98
C HIS A 210 -18.22 -1.81 4.43
N SER A 211 -17.23 -1.48 5.25
CA SER A 211 -15.81 -1.34 4.82
C SER A 211 -15.00 -2.63 4.93
N GLY A 212 -15.61 -3.77 5.23
CA GLY A 212 -14.96 -5.06 5.41
C GLY A 212 -15.94 -6.21 5.29
N VAL A 213 -15.60 -7.34 5.88
CA VAL A 213 -16.45 -8.52 5.99
C VAL A 213 -16.65 -8.86 7.45
N ASP A 214 -17.89 -9.08 7.87
CA ASP A 214 -18.22 -9.49 9.23
C ASP A 214 -18.43 -11.01 9.28
N PHE A 215 -17.70 -11.69 10.19
CA PHE A 215 -17.86 -13.11 10.48
C PHE A 215 -18.61 -13.30 11.79
N ALA A 216 -19.84 -13.77 11.73
CA ALA A 216 -20.61 -14.15 12.91
C ALA A 216 -20.00 -15.38 13.56
N THR A 217 -19.49 -15.23 14.79
CA THR A 217 -18.82 -16.32 15.51
C THR A 217 -18.81 -16.02 17.00
N PRO A 218 -18.83 -17.06 17.89
CA PRO A 218 -18.90 -16.86 19.33
C PRO A 218 -17.76 -16.01 19.88
N LYS A 219 -18.05 -15.22 20.91
CA LYS A 219 -17.02 -14.51 21.68
C LYS A 219 -15.99 -15.49 22.22
N GLY A 220 -14.70 -15.16 22.08
CA GLY A 220 -13.58 -16.00 22.51
C GLY A 220 -13.04 -16.92 21.40
N THR A 221 -13.68 -16.96 20.22
CA THR A 221 -13.11 -17.67 19.06
C THR A 221 -11.78 -17.02 18.66
N ILE A 222 -10.77 -17.86 18.39
CA ILE A 222 -9.45 -17.39 18.01
C ILE A 222 -9.46 -16.70 16.65
N VAL A 223 -8.83 -15.53 16.58
CA VAL A 223 -8.58 -14.77 15.37
C VAL A 223 -7.10 -14.88 15.02
N SER A 224 -6.82 -15.23 13.77
CA SER A 224 -5.47 -15.39 13.25
C SER A 224 -5.14 -14.35 12.18
N ALA A 225 -3.84 -14.10 11.97
CA ALA A 225 -3.35 -13.23 10.92
C ALA A 225 -3.67 -13.80 9.54
N SER A 226 -4.21 -12.98 8.64
CA SER A 226 -4.54 -13.39 7.27
C SER A 226 -3.29 -13.55 6.38
N ALA A 227 -2.21 -12.85 6.69
CA ALA A 227 -0.95 -12.88 5.95
C ALA A 227 0.22 -12.42 6.84
N ASP A 228 1.45 -12.65 6.35
CA ASP A 228 2.68 -12.20 7.00
C ASP A 228 2.77 -10.67 7.04
N GLY A 229 3.35 -10.10 8.09
CA GLY A 229 3.56 -8.66 8.20
C GLY A 229 3.98 -8.19 9.60
N TYR A 230 4.00 -6.88 9.78
CA TYR A 230 4.27 -6.24 11.06
C TYR A 230 2.99 -5.68 11.69
N VAL A 231 2.78 -5.96 12.96
CA VAL A 231 1.70 -5.33 13.74
C VAL A 231 2.02 -3.84 13.91
N ILE A 232 1.18 -2.98 13.34
CA ILE A 232 1.33 -1.51 13.43
C ILE A 232 0.38 -0.88 14.41
N TYR A 233 -0.66 -1.61 14.82
CA TYR A 233 -1.62 -1.17 15.82
C TYR A 233 -2.16 -2.36 16.63
N SER A 234 -2.28 -2.19 17.95
CA SER A 234 -2.82 -3.19 18.87
C SER A 234 -3.36 -2.47 20.11
N ALA A 235 -4.57 -1.91 20.01
CA ALA A 235 -5.20 -1.13 21.07
C ALA A 235 -6.71 -0.97 20.81
N THR A 236 -7.40 -0.17 21.66
CA THR A 236 -8.82 0.14 21.48
C THR A 236 -9.02 1.40 20.64
N MET A 237 -9.85 1.31 19.62
CA MET A 237 -10.36 2.42 18.81
C MET A 237 -11.76 2.82 19.28
N PRO A 238 -12.18 4.08 19.09
CA PRO A 238 -13.50 4.55 19.52
C PRO A 238 -14.68 3.79 18.92
N VAL A 239 -14.64 3.50 17.61
CA VAL A 239 -15.74 2.86 16.86
C VAL A 239 -15.48 1.37 16.68
N ARG A 240 -14.30 0.99 16.15
CA ARG A 240 -13.92 -0.42 15.89
C ARG A 240 -13.58 -1.22 17.15
N GLY A 241 -13.55 -0.58 18.33
CA GLY A 241 -13.22 -1.26 19.58
C GLY A 241 -11.78 -1.79 19.61
N THR A 242 -11.53 -2.83 20.37
CA THR A 242 -10.21 -3.45 20.48
C THR A 242 -9.82 -4.04 19.13
N SER A 243 -8.67 -3.64 18.62
CA SER A 243 -8.28 -3.84 17.23
C SER A 243 -6.80 -4.20 17.08
N VAL A 244 -6.49 -4.99 16.06
CA VAL A 244 -5.14 -5.21 15.55
C VAL A 244 -5.10 -4.79 14.09
N VAL A 245 -4.04 -4.09 13.67
CA VAL A 245 -3.78 -3.77 12.26
C VAL A 245 -2.38 -4.23 11.90
N ILE A 246 -2.25 -4.89 10.75
CA ILE A 246 -1.00 -5.43 10.22
C ILE A 246 -0.64 -4.71 8.92
N ASP A 247 0.61 -4.28 8.79
CA ASP A 247 1.23 -3.83 7.53
C ASP A 247 1.86 -5.04 6.83
N HIS A 248 1.32 -5.39 5.65
CA HIS A 248 1.82 -6.47 4.79
C HIS A 248 2.84 -6.00 3.76
N GLY A 249 3.22 -4.73 3.84
CA GLY A 249 4.09 -4.06 2.85
C GLY A 249 3.36 -3.63 1.59
N SER A 250 4.04 -2.85 0.78
CA SER A 250 3.53 -2.32 -0.50
C SER A 250 2.21 -1.55 -0.38
N GLY A 251 1.94 -0.94 0.79
CA GLY A 251 0.72 -0.18 1.06
C GLY A 251 -0.52 -1.04 1.33
N ILE A 252 -0.35 -2.33 1.60
CA ILE A 252 -1.43 -3.27 1.89
C ILE A 252 -1.50 -3.52 3.40
N PHE A 253 -2.70 -3.38 3.97
CA PHE A 253 -2.95 -3.59 5.40
C PHE A 253 -4.15 -4.49 5.62
N SER A 254 -4.17 -5.21 6.74
CA SER A 254 -5.38 -5.87 7.23
C SER A 254 -5.74 -5.38 8.64
N GLY A 255 -7.02 -5.27 8.90
CA GLY A 255 -7.58 -4.87 10.20
C GLY A 255 -8.50 -5.95 10.78
N TYR A 256 -8.37 -6.18 12.09
CA TYR A 256 -9.13 -7.16 12.87
C TYR A 256 -9.76 -6.44 14.04
N HIS A 257 -11.08 -6.36 14.09
CA HIS A 257 -11.79 -5.43 14.96
C HIS A 257 -12.82 -6.11 15.86
N HIS A 258 -13.37 -5.35 16.80
CA HIS A 258 -14.34 -5.77 17.82
C HIS A 258 -13.83 -6.87 18.75
N LEU A 259 -12.50 -7.04 18.85
CA LEU A 259 -11.88 -8.09 19.64
C LEU A 259 -12.19 -7.95 21.15
N SER A 260 -12.26 -9.09 21.85
CA SER A 260 -12.34 -9.13 23.32
C SER A 260 -10.96 -9.16 23.98
N LYS A 261 -9.95 -9.64 23.25
CA LYS A 261 -8.58 -9.79 23.73
C LYS A 261 -7.61 -9.72 22.55
N VAL A 262 -6.42 -9.19 22.78
CA VAL A 262 -5.30 -9.16 21.81
C VAL A 262 -4.08 -9.85 22.42
N TYR A 263 -3.30 -10.54 21.56
CA TYR A 263 -2.08 -11.27 21.92
C TYR A 263 -0.82 -10.65 21.32
N SER A 264 -0.97 -9.92 20.23
CA SER A 264 0.14 -9.34 19.47
C SER A 264 0.44 -7.90 19.91
N ALA A 265 1.72 -7.56 20.02
CA ALA A 265 2.18 -6.21 20.34
C ALA A 265 2.59 -5.45 19.08
N VAL A 266 2.49 -4.12 19.11
CA VAL A 266 2.99 -3.24 18.04
C VAL A 266 4.49 -3.46 17.83
N GLY A 267 4.92 -3.52 16.55
CA GLY A 267 6.29 -3.76 16.13
C GLY A 267 6.66 -5.24 16.04
N THR A 268 5.78 -6.18 16.40
CA THR A 268 6.02 -7.62 16.30
C THR A 268 5.79 -8.08 14.86
N TRP A 269 6.69 -8.93 14.36
CA TRP A 269 6.47 -9.72 13.16
C TRP A 269 5.43 -10.81 13.44
N ILE A 270 4.53 -11.01 12.49
CA ILE A 270 3.46 -12.02 12.54
C ILE A 270 3.50 -12.83 11.24
N ASN A 271 3.39 -14.15 11.34
CA ASN A 271 3.19 -15.02 10.17
C ASN A 271 1.70 -15.27 9.93
N ALA A 272 1.34 -15.57 8.71
CA ALA A 272 0.00 -16.02 8.37
C ALA A 272 -0.41 -17.21 9.25
N GLY A 273 -1.59 -17.15 9.86
CA GLY A 273 -2.10 -18.15 10.78
C GLY A 273 -1.70 -17.97 12.26
N ASP A 274 -0.76 -17.08 12.59
CA ASP A 274 -0.44 -16.79 14.00
C ASP A 274 -1.61 -16.14 14.72
N TYR A 275 -1.78 -16.43 16.01
CA TYR A 275 -2.89 -15.93 16.81
C TYR A 275 -2.74 -14.46 17.16
N LEU A 276 -3.74 -13.65 16.77
CA LEU A 276 -3.81 -12.21 17.03
C LEU A 276 -4.61 -11.86 18.28
N GLY A 277 -5.69 -12.59 18.52
CA GLY A 277 -6.62 -12.27 19.58
C GLY A 277 -7.84 -13.18 19.61
N GLU A 278 -8.90 -12.72 20.27
CA GLU A 278 -10.18 -13.40 20.40
C GLU A 278 -11.32 -12.51 19.95
N VAL A 279 -12.31 -13.10 19.28
CA VAL A 279 -13.56 -12.43 18.91
C VAL A 279 -14.25 -11.82 20.12
N GLY A 280 -14.80 -10.64 19.95
CA GLY A 280 -15.55 -9.92 20.95
C GLY A 280 -16.77 -9.21 20.38
N SER A 281 -17.17 -8.13 21.05
CA SER A 281 -18.23 -7.20 20.65
C SER A 281 -17.90 -5.81 21.22
N THR A 282 -16.63 -5.40 21.14
CA THR A 282 -16.19 -4.10 21.65
C THR A 282 -16.44 -3.00 20.61
N GLY A 283 -16.60 -1.76 21.05
CA GLY A 283 -16.86 -0.63 20.15
C GLY A 283 -18.31 -0.59 19.63
N PHE A 284 -18.48 -0.17 18.37
CA PHE A 284 -19.77 -0.01 17.70
C PHE A 284 -20.24 -1.33 17.10
N SER A 285 -20.71 -2.24 17.95
CA SER A 285 -21.07 -3.62 17.60
C SER A 285 -22.43 -4.00 18.18
N THR A 286 -23.20 -4.79 17.44
CA THR A 286 -24.51 -5.34 17.88
C THR A 286 -24.37 -6.64 18.66
N GLY A 287 -23.30 -7.40 18.45
CA GLY A 287 -23.07 -8.72 19.05
C GLY A 287 -21.70 -9.28 18.69
N PRO A 288 -21.36 -10.50 19.16
CA PRO A 288 -20.08 -11.12 18.88
C PRO A 288 -19.87 -11.40 17.40
N HIS A 289 -18.83 -10.80 16.81
CA HIS A 289 -18.37 -11.02 15.44
C HIS A 289 -16.93 -10.53 15.28
N LEU A 290 -16.24 -10.98 14.24
CA LEU A 290 -15.02 -10.36 13.73
C LEU A 290 -15.39 -9.46 12.55
N HIS A 291 -15.09 -8.16 12.64
CA HIS A 291 -14.99 -7.31 11.46
C HIS A 291 -13.56 -7.39 10.92
N TRP A 292 -13.41 -7.90 9.69
CA TRP A 292 -12.14 -8.02 8.98
C TRP A 292 -12.13 -7.11 7.77
N GLU A 293 -11.07 -6.29 7.64
CA GLU A 293 -10.92 -5.38 6.50
C GLU A 293 -9.53 -5.52 5.85
N VAL A 294 -9.46 -5.22 4.56
CA VAL A 294 -8.22 -5.06 3.81
C VAL A 294 -8.18 -3.66 3.21
N LEU A 295 -7.06 -2.97 3.40
CA LEU A 295 -6.85 -1.61 2.93
C LEU A 295 -5.70 -1.57 1.94
N VAL A 296 -5.88 -0.82 0.85
CA VAL A 296 -4.84 -0.49 -0.13
C VAL A 296 -4.57 1.01 -0.05
N TYR A 297 -3.38 1.38 0.43
CA TYR A 297 -3.00 2.77 0.70
C TYR A 297 -4.09 3.53 1.50
N GLY A 298 -4.65 2.85 2.51
CA GLY A 298 -5.69 3.39 3.39
C GLY A 298 -7.10 3.42 2.81
N THR A 299 -7.31 2.94 1.59
CA THR A 299 -8.66 2.76 1.00
C THR A 299 -9.15 1.35 1.27
N PRO A 300 -10.32 1.14 1.89
CA PRO A 300 -10.93 -0.17 2.06
C PRO A 300 -11.23 -0.82 0.71
N THR A 301 -10.96 -2.13 0.62
CA THR A 301 -11.25 -2.97 -0.55
C THR A 301 -11.93 -4.25 -0.11
N ASP A 302 -12.63 -4.94 -1.02
CA ASP A 302 -13.30 -6.20 -0.70
C ASP A 302 -12.29 -7.25 -0.21
N PRO A 303 -12.35 -7.67 1.07
CA PRO A 303 -11.41 -8.66 1.60
C PRO A 303 -11.50 -10.04 0.92
N VAL A 304 -12.68 -10.41 0.38
CA VAL A 304 -12.88 -11.70 -0.28
C VAL A 304 -12.02 -11.82 -1.55
N GLN A 305 -11.83 -10.73 -2.27
CA GLN A 305 -10.97 -10.69 -3.44
C GLN A 305 -9.52 -11.13 -3.12
N TRP A 306 -9.03 -10.83 -1.93
CA TRP A 306 -7.67 -11.19 -1.49
C TRP A 306 -7.51 -12.67 -1.15
N LEU A 307 -8.60 -13.38 -0.89
CA LEU A 307 -8.60 -14.83 -0.70
C LEU A 307 -8.51 -15.59 -2.03
N GLU A 308 -9.12 -15.08 -3.09
CA GLU A 308 -9.29 -15.75 -4.38
C GLU A 308 -8.28 -15.28 -5.43
N SER A 309 -8.14 -13.97 -5.62
CA SER A 309 -7.35 -13.38 -6.70
C SER A 309 -5.86 -13.28 -6.41
N GLY A 310 -5.51 -13.21 -5.14
CA GLY A 310 -4.13 -13.10 -4.70
C GLY A 310 -3.38 -11.95 -5.33
N LEU A 311 -3.89 -10.74 -5.25
CA LEU A 311 -3.24 -9.54 -5.77
C LEU A 311 -1.85 -9.36 -5.15
N SER A 312 -0.80 -9.69 -5.90
CA SER A 312 0.60 -9.55 -5.50
C SER A 312 1.35 -8.70 -6.50
N LEU A 313 2.31 -7.89 -6.05
CA LEU A 313 3.17 -7.10 -6.94
C LEU A 313 4.14 -7.97 -7.74
N THR A 314 4.51 -9.14 -7.20
CA THR A 314 5.56 -10.00 -7.75
C THR A 314 5.06 -11.14 -8.63
N ASP A 315 3.75 -11.28 -8.83
CA ASP A 315 3.22 -12.34 -9.67
C ASP A 315 3.68 -12.15 -11.12
N ARG A 316 4.53 -13.06 -11.56
CA ARG A 316 4.86 -13.26 -12.98
C ARG A 316 3.87 -14.28 -13.54
N HIS A 317 3.20 -13.92 -14.61
CA HIS A 317 2.42 -14.87 -15.41
C HIS A 317 3.35 -15.66 -16.33
#